data_db6a16b3189300b2e6384c93642b2566
#
_entry.id   db6a16b3189300b2e6384c93642b2566
#
_cell.length_a   1.000
_cell.length_b   1.000
_cell.length_c   1.000
_cell.angle_alpha   90.00
_cell.angle_beta   90.00
_cell.angle_gamma   90.00
#
_symmetry.space_group_name_H-M   'P 1'
#
loop_
_entity.id
_entity.type
_entity.pdbx_description
1 polymer ?
#
loop_
_entity_poly.entity_id
_entity_poly.type
_entity_poly.pdbx_seq_one_letter_code
_entity_poly.pdbx_strand_id
1 'polypeptide(L)'
;MKIHPLPPPKEPIGLGRVPVAHWFLATATVAGLTFVAGVVIVMTMTARTAELNPRPEMAAQIDRLTVALIVVFALLLACGVGLAVIVRYAVLKPIDQLTEQVRTVAGGDFDHDLHVDRPLELAELSSHIDSMRARIVSAWRVAADQTEELRRSNSELEQFAYVASHDLQEPLRKVASFTQMLEQRYGDQLDERARQYIHYAVDGAKRMQLLINDLLDFSRVGRVTGAKAETESGTALDRALEHLSATIEDTGATVTRDELPRVVGNQMQLTQLFQNLIENAVKFRADDPPRVHIGVRRDGDRWEFSCSDNGIGVEPKYADRIFLIFQRLHPRDVYPGTGIGLALCRKIVEYHGGTLWLDGDGAGDGDGHGATFRWTLPAAGDER
;
A
#
# COMPACT_ATOMS: atom_id res chain seq x y z
N MET A 1 -4.85 -17.64 -1.41
CA MET A 1 -4.66 -16.18 -1.51
C MET A 1 -4.41 -15.88 -2.98
N LYS A 2 -5.39 -15.34 -3.72
CA LYS A 2 -5.20 -14.97 -5.12
C LYS A 2 -4.25 -13.77 -5.12
N ILE A 3 -3.04 -13.98 -5.60
CA ILE A 3 -2.08 -12.91 -5.86
C ILE A 3 -2.76 -12.02 -6.92
N HIS A 4 -3.08 -10.77 -6.58
CA HIS A 4 -3.51 -9.82 -7.60
C HIS A 4 -2.34 -9.69 -8.58
N PRO A 5 -2.56 -9.95 -9.88
CA PRO A 5 -1.51 -9.75 -10.86
C PRO A 5 -1.09 -8.29 -10.80
N LEU A 6 0.23 -8.07 -10.77
CA LEU A 6 0.80 -6.75 -11.00
C LEU A 6 0.17 -6.18 -12.28
N PRO A 7 -0.13 -4.87 -12.35
CA PRO A 7 -0.62 -4.28 -13.58
C PRO A 7 0.33 -4.64 -14.73
N PRO A 8 -0.20 -5.03 -15.89
CA PRO A 8 0.64 -5.44 -17.02
C PRO A 8 1.68 -4.35 -17.27
N PRO A 9 2.94 -4.72 -17.54
CA PRO A 9 3.96 -3.75 -17.90
C PRO A 9 3.42 -2.93 -19.04
N LYS A 10 3.45 -1.59 -18.93
CA LYS A 10 3.06 -0.67 -20.00
C LYS A 10 3.72 -1.16 -21.27
N GLU A 11 2.92 -1.44 -22.29
CA GLU A 11 3.43 -1.88 -23.60
C GLU A 11 4.60 -0.98 -23.98
N PRO A 12 5.77 -1.56 -24.35
CA PRO A 12 6.87 -0.77 -24.84
C PRO A 12 6.36 -0.03 -26.06
N ILE A 13 6.49 1.30 -26.03
CA ILE A 13 6.16 2.23 -27.12
C ILE A 13 6.53 1.57 -28.44
N GLY A 14 5.53 1.28 -29.26
CA GLY A 14 5.64 0.52 -30.50
C GLY A 14 6.53 1.21 -31.53
N LEU A 15 7.82 1.03 -31.38
CA LEU A 15 8.71 0.98 -32.54
C LEU A 15 8.41 -0.35 -33.20
N GLY A 16 7.70 -0.30 -34.34
CA GLY A 16 7.33 -1.45 -35.16
C GLY A 16 8.57 -2.32 -35.43
N ARG A 17 8.81 -3.28 -34.54
CA ARG A 17 9.87 -4.28 -34.72
C ARG A 17 9.41 -5.20 -35.81
N VAL A 18 9.81 -4.86 -37.07
CA VAL A 18 9.78 -5.81 -38.18
C VAL A 18 10.62 -7.00 -37.67
N PRO A 19 10.05 -8.21 -37.57
CA PRO A 19 10.79 -9.37 -37.11
C PRO A 19 12.08 -9.50 -37.89
N VAL A 20 13.21 -9.74 -37.24
CA VAL A 20 14.54 -9.86 -37.87
C VAL A 20 14.51 -10.84 -39.07
N ALA A 21 13.62 -11.84 -39.00
CA ALA A 21 13.33 -12.76 -40.10
C ALA A 21 12.92 -12.05 -41.41
N HIS A 22 12.21 -10.92 -41.36
CA HIS A 22 11.82 -10.14 -42.52
C HIS A 22 13.01 -9.41 -43.16
N TRP A 23 13.96 -8.94 -42.33
CA TRP A 23 15.20 -8.36 -42.84
C TRP A 23 16.07 -9.38 -43.55
N PHE A 24 16.17 -10.62 -43.04
CA PHE A 24 16.89 -11.72 -43.71
C PHE A 24 16.20 -12.11 -45.02
N LEU A 25 14.88 -12.17 -45.07
CA LEU A 25 14.13 -12.46 -46.25
C LEU A 25 14.30 -11.34 -47.31
N ALA A 26 14.24 -10.08 -46.88
CA ALA A 26 14.44 -8.93 -47.74
C ALA A 26 15.87 -8.87 -48.29
N THR A 27 16.90 -9.13 -47.49
CA THR A 27 18.28 -9.17 -47.97
C THR A 27 18.55 -10.35 -48.93
N ALA A 28 17.97 -11.52 -48.65
CA ALA A 28 18.08 -12.68 -49.54
C ALA A 28 17.35 -12.44 -50.89
N THR A 29 16.18 -11.80 -50.90
CA THR A 29 15.47 -11.44 -52.10
C THR A 29 16.21 -10.37 -52.94
N VAL A 30 16.76 -9.34 -52.26
CA VAL A 30 17.57 -8.31 -52.96
C VAL A 30 18.85 -8.93 -53.53
N ALA A 31 19.54 -9.80 -52.79
CA ALA A 31 20.70 -10.51 -53.31
C ALA A 31 20.35 -11.43 -54.49
N GLY A 32 19.20 -12.12 -54.45
CA GLY A 32 18.71 -12.93 -55.56
C GLY A 32 18.38 -12.11 -56.82
N LEU A 33 17.72 -10.96 -56.65
CA LEU A 33 17.37 -10.05 -57.73
C LEU A 33 18.60 -9.40 -58.40
N THR A 34 19.58 -8.97 -57.59
CA THR A 34 20.85 -8.43 -58.08
C THR A 34 21.66 -9.47 -58.83
N PHE A 35 21.61 -10.72 -58.42
CA PHE A 35 22.23 -11.84 -59.13
C PHE A 35 21.57 -12.07 -60.49
N VAL A 36 20.25 -12.24 -60.55
CA VAL A 36 19.54 -12.47 -61.81
C VAL A 36 19.80 -11.31 -62.77
N ALA A 37 19.79 -10.08 -62.30
CA ALA A 37 20.14 -8.91 -63.12
C ALA A 37 21.59 -8.96 -63.56
N GLY A 38 22.55 -9.35 -62.79
CA GLY A 38 23.96 -9.52 -63.15
C GLY A 38 24.16 -10.61 -64.20
N VAL A 39 23.53 -11.76 -64.01
CA VAL A 39 23.56 -12.86 -65.00
C VAL A 39 22.96 -12.44 -66.34
N VAL A 40 21.82 -11.76 -66.35
CA VAL A 40 21.17 -11.23 -67.51
C VAL A 40 22.07 -10.21 -68.31
N ILE A 41 22.72 -9.30 -67.51
CA ILE A 41 23.65 -8.32 -68.11
C ILE A 41 24.86 -9.02 -68.73
N VAL A 42 25.45 -10.00 -68.01
CA VAL A 42 26.58 -10.76 -68.56
C VAL A 42 26.16 -11.55 -69.80
N MET A 43 25.01 -12.25 -69.81
CA MET A 43 24.50 -12.97 -70.94
C MET A 43 24.22 -12.06 -72.14
N THR A 44 23.61 -10.88 -71.87
CA THR A 44 23.33 -9.94 -73.02
C THR A 44 24.61 -9.30 -73.55
N MET A 45 25.62 -9.03 -72.73
CA MET A 45 26.92 -8.54 -73.13
C MET A 45 27.69 -9.62 -73.96
N THR A 46 27.68 -10.88 -73.49
CA THR A 46 28.35 -12.00 -74.19
C THR A 46 27.69 -12.26 -75.57
N ALA A 47 26.34 -12.22 -75.63
CA ALA A 47 25.62 -12.37 -76.91
C ALA A 47 25.99 -11.24 -77.86
N ARG A 48 26.03 -9.97 -77.45
CA ARG A 48 26.40 -8.82 -78.28
C ARG A 48 27.88 -8.88 -78.72
N THR A 49 28.80 -9.34 -77.92
CA THR A 49 30.22 -9.46 -78.23
C THR A 49 30.46 -10.62 -79.27
N ALA A 50 29.66 -11.69 -79.17
CA ALA A 50 29.67 -12.80 -80.09
C ALA A 50 29.19 -12.38 -81.55
N GLU A 51 28.22 -11.47 -81.58
CA GLU A 51 27.74 -10.91 -82.88
C GLU A 51 28.75 -9.98 -83.52
N LEU A 52 29.57 -9.25 -82.77
CA LEU A 52 30.50 -8.23 -83.24
C LEU A 52 31.86 -8.78 -83.69
N ASN A 53 32.29 -9.96 -83.25
CA ASN A 53 33.60 -10.51 -83.57
C ASN A 53 33.63 -12.06 -83.50
N PRO A 54 33.46 -12.79 -84.67
CA PRO A 54 33.29 -14.26 -84.74
C PRO A 54 34.65 -15.01 -84.65
N ARG A 55 35.47 -14.77 -83.64
CA ARG A 55 36.61 -15.63 -83.35
C ARG A 55 36.19 -16.75 -82.34
N PRO A 56 36.15 -18.01 -82.82
CA PRO A 56 35.60 -19.13 -82.06
C PRO A 56 36.37 -19.40 -80.73
N GLU A 57 37.62 -19.07 -80.66
CA GLU A 57 38.42 -19.25 -79.41
C GLU A 57 38.05 -18.24 -78.29
N MET A 58 37.66 -17.05 -78.65
CA MET A 58 37.29 -16.01 -77.72
C MET A 58 35.87 -16.23 -77.13
N ALA A 59 34.98 -16.74 -77.98
CA ALA A 59 33.63 -17.12 -77.54
C ALA A 59 33.68 -18.26 -76.51
N ALA A 60 34.50 -19.28 -76.72
CA ALA A 60 34.68 -20.40 -75.81
C ALA A 60 35.33 -19.98 -74.45
N GLN A 61 36.19 -18.95 -74.43
CA GLN A 61 36.75 -18.40 -73.22
C GLN A 61 35.69 -17.61 -72.41
N ILE A 62 34.88 -16.79 -73.06
CA ILE A 62 33.80 -16.02 -72.44
C ILE A 62 32.75 -16.95 -71.80
N ASP A 63 32.36 -18.03 -72.49
CA ASP A 63 31.42 -19.04 -72.01
C ASP A 63 31.97 -19.74 -70.71
N ARG A 64 33.27 -20.11 -70.73
CA ARG A 64 33.90 -20.71 -69.56
C ARG A 64 33.93 -19.74 -68.36
N LEU A 65 34.26 -18.46 -68.57
CA LEU A 65 34.25 -17.43 -67.51
C LEU A 65 32.83 -17.18 -66.97
N THR A 66 31.83 -17.18 -67.89
CA THR A 66 30.42 -16.99 -67.47
C THR A 66 29.93 -18.16 -66.64
N VAL A 67 30.22 -19.39 -67.04
CA VAL A 67 29.88 -20.60 -66.26
C VAL A 67 30.60 -20.57 -64.85
N ALA A 68 31.90 -20.23 -64.84
CA ALA A 68 32.66 -20.12 -63.57
C ALA A 68 32.05 -19.05 -62.66
N LEU A 69 31.65 -17.88 -63.20
CA LEU A 69 31.03 -16.82 -62.42
C LEU A 69 29.68 -17.26 -61.85
N ILE A 70 28.83 -17.95 -62.61
CA ILE A 70 27.56 -18.51 -62.21
C ILE A 70 27.78 -19.53 -61.06
N VAL A 71 28.76 -20.42 -61.16
CA VAL A 71 29.07 -21.43 -60.19
C VAL A 71 29.54 -20.77 -58.84
N VAL A 72 30.47 -19.79 -58.93
CA VAL A 72 30.95 -19.06 -57.75
C VAL A 72 29.79 -18.36 -57.03
N PHE A 73 28.92 -17.73 -57.81
CA PHE A 73 27.79 -17.01 -57.19
C PHE A 73 26.75 -17.98 -56.57
N ALA A 74 26.47 -19.11 -57.22
CA ALA A 74 25.59 -20.13 -56.68
C ALA A 74 26.15 -20.68 -55.36
N LEU A 75 27.47 -20.87 -55.25
CA LEU A 75 28.14 -21.25 -54.01
C LEU A 75 28.02 -20.20 -52.95
N LEU A 76 28.20 -18.92 -53.27
CA LEU A 76 28.05 -17.81 -52.31
C LEU A 76 26.61 -17.69 -51.82
N LEU A 77 25.62 -17.85 -52.72
CA LEU A 77 24.20 -17.86 -52.34
C LEU A 77 23.88 -19.04 -51.41
N ALA A 78 24.35 -20.23 -51.74
CA ALA A 78 24.18 -21.41 -50.90
C ALA A 78 24.82 -21.23 -49.50
N CYS A 79 26.04 -20.63 -49.47
CA CYS A 79 26.71 -20.30 -48.20
C CYS A 79 25.91 -19.28 -47.38
N GLY A 80 25.38 -18.23 -48.05
CA GLY A 80 24.55 -17.19 -47.40
C GLY A 80 23.24 -17.77 -46.81
N VAL A 81 22.56 -18.63 -47.57
CA VAL A 81 21.37 -19.32 -47.08
C VAL A 81 21.71 -20.25 -45.91
N GLY A 82 22.78 -21.03 -46.02
CA GLY A 82 23.26 -21.89 -44.94
C GLY A 82 23.56 -21.11 -43.65
N LEU A 83 24.25 -20.00 -43.76
CA LEU A 83 24.52 -19.11 -42.64
C LEU A 83 23.23 -18.54 -42.01
N ALA A 84 22.29 -18.10 -42.83
CA ALA A 84 21.01 -17.58 -42.34
C ALA A 84 20.20 -18.66 -41.61
N VAL A 85 20.21 -19.90 -42.07
CA VAL A 85 19.58 -21.04 -41.41
C VAL A 85 20.27 -21.33 -40.06
N ILE A 86 21.59 -21.35 -40.03
CA ILE A 86 22.35 -21.56 -38.78
C ILE A 86 22.02 -20.48 -37.76
N VAL A 87 22.07 -19.20 -38.15
CA VAL A 87 21.75 -18.07 -37.24
C VAL A 87 20.31 -18.17 -36.71
N ARG A 88 19.36 -18.53 -37.59
CA ARG A 88 17.96 -18.70 -37.18
C ARG A 88 17.79 -19.78 -36.13
N TYR A 89 18.37 -20.95 -36.33
CA TYR A 89 18.17 -22.08 -35.41
C TYR A 89 19.09 -22.07 -34.20
N ALA A 90 20.32 -21.56 -34.35
CA ALA A 90 21.29 -21.55 -33.27
C ALA A 90 21.16 -20.33 -32.33
N VAL A 91 20.60 -19.20 -32.82
CA VAL A 91 20.54 -17.95 -32.04
C VAL A 91 19.13 -17.44 -31.88
N LEU A 92 18.41 -17.17 -32.98
CA LEU A 92 17.12 -16.48 -32.90
C LEU A 92 16.05 -17.31 -32.20
N LYS A 93 15.92 -18.59 -32.54
CA LYS A 93 14.89 -19.47 -31.96
C LYS A 93 15.06 -19.67 -30.46
N PRO A 94 16.27 -19.92 -29.90
CA PRO A 94 16.46 -19.98 -28.44
C PRO A 94 16.19 -18.65 -27.72
N ILE A 95 16.50 -17.52 -28.33
CA ILE A 95 16.18 -16.19 -27.77
C ILE A 95 14.66 -15.98 -27.68
N ASP A 96 13.92 -16.34 -28.76
CA ASP A 96 12.46 -16.25 -28.77
C ASP A 96 11.85 -17.15 -27.69
N GLN A 97 12.38 -18.37 -27.51
CA GLN A 97 11.93 -19.29 -26.46
C GLN A 97 12.17 -18.74 -25.06
N LEU A 98 13.37 -18.21 -24.78
CA LEU A 98 13.70 -17.60 -23.47
C LEU A 98 12.82 -16.38 -23.19
N THR A 99 12.58 -15.55 -24.23
CA THR A 99 11.72 -14.37 -24.11
C THR A 99 10.30 -14.75 -23.73
N GLU A 100 9.74 -15.80 -24.32
CA GLU A 100 8.39 -16.28 -24.02
C GLU A 100 8.29 -16.87 -22.61
N GLN A 101 9.28 -17.66 -22.19
CA GLN A 101 9.35 -18.19 -20.83
C GLN A 101 9.43 -17.07 -19.79
N VAL A 102 10.29 -16.06 -20.02
CA VAL A 102 10.40 -14.87 -19.14
C VAL A 102 9.08 -14.10 -19.10
N ARG A 103 8.39 -13.98 -20.23
CA ARG A 103 7.07 -13.33 -20.29
C ARG A 103 6.02 -14.09 -19.47
N THR A 104 6.01 -15.42 -19.50
CA THR A 104 5.12 -16.27 -18.71
C THR A 104 5.36 -16.05 -17.22
N VAL A 105 6.62 -16.05 -16.78
CA VAL A 105 7.00 -15.74 -15.38
C VAL A 105 6.59 -14.31 -14.99
N ALA A 106 6.85 -13.33 -15.87
CA ALA A 106 6.44 -11.93 -15.62
C ALA A 106 4.91 -11.75 -15.56
N GLY A 107 4.15 -12.64 -16.22
CA GLY A 107 2.69 -12.72 -16.16
C GLY A 107 2.13 -13.31 -14.86
N GLY A 108 3.02 -13.79 -13.96
CA GLY A 108 2.63 -14.30 -12.63
C GLY A 108 2.73 -15.82 -12.47
N ASP A 109 3.13 -16.56 -13.48
CA ASP A 109 3.42 -17.98 -13.40
C ASP A 109 4.89 -18.21 -12.96
N PHE A 110 5.09 -18.09 -11.66
CA PHE A 110 6.42 -18.27 -11.06
C PHE A 110 6.84 -19.73 -10.89
N ASP A 111 5.97 -20.71 -11.17
CA ASP A 111 6.31 -22.14 -11.09
C ASP A 111 6.90 -22.64 -12.41
N HIS A 112 6.89 -21.82 -13.45
CA HIS A 112 7.47 -22.15 -14.75
C HIS A 112 9.00 -22.10 -14.72
N ASP A 113 9.67 -23.24 -14.99
CA ASP A 113 11.12 -23.33 -15.04
C ASP A 113 11.66 -22.71 -16.33
N LEU A 114 12.72 -21.91 -16.20
CA LEU A 114 13.41 -21.29 -17.33
C LEU A 114 14.57 -22.20 -17.76
N HIS A 115 14.43 -22.84 -18.93
CA HIS A 115 15.44 -23.75 -19.43
C HIS A 115 15.70 -23.60 -20.93
N VAL A 116 16.97 -23.34 -21.27
CA VAL A 116 17.47 -23.31 -22.64
C VAL A 116 18.79 -24.04 -22.67
N ASP A 117 18.90 -25.09 -23.50
CA ASP A 117 20.07 -25.97 -23.53
C ASP A 117 21.24 -25.43 -24.36
N ARG A 118 20.95 -24.68 -25.43
CA ARG A 118 21.96 -24.23 -26.41
C ARG A 118 21.56 -22.90 -27.03
N PRO A 119 22.52 -22.03 -27.40
CA PRO A 119 23.95 -22.12 -27.16
C PRO A 119 24.34 -21.92 -25.69
N LEU A 120 25.60 -22.24 -25.31
CA LEU A 120 26.06 -22.24 -23.92
C LEU A 120 25.82 -20.91 -23.21
N GLU A 121 26.03 -19.80 -23.88
CA GLU A 121 25.84 -18.45 -23.33
C GLU A 121 24.37 -18.18 -22.97
N LEU A 122 23.42 -18.70 -23.75
CA LEU A 122 21.99 -18.59 -23.44
C LEU A 122 21.55 -19.56 -22.35
N ALA A 123 22.16 -20.74 -22.27
CA ALA A 123 21.94 -21.68 -21.18
C ALA A 123 22.42 -21.11 -19.83
N GLU A 124 23.57 -20.45 -19.81
CA GLU A 124 24.10 -19.77 -18.63
C GLU A 124 23.20 -18.59 -18.20
N LEU A 125 22.76 -17.76 -19.17
CA LEU A 125 21.82 -16.67 -18.92
C LEU A 125 20.49 -17.20 -18.37
N SER A 126 19.94 -18.26 -18.96
CA SER A 126 18.71 -18.91 -18.50
C SER A 126 18.84 -19.38 -17.06
N SER A 127 19.95 -20.03 -16.71
CA SER A 127 20.25 -20.49 -15.33
C SER A 127 20.34 -19.34 -14.32
N HIS A 128 20.94 -18.21 -14.70
CA HIS A 128 21.02 -17.04 -13.84
C HIS A 128 19.64 -16.41 -13.60
N ILE A 129 18.81 -16.32 -14.66
CA ILE A 129 17.44 -15.79 -14.54
C ILE A 129 16.59 -16.71 -13.66
N ASP A 130 16.71 -18.05 -13.84
CA ASP A 130 15.98 -19.00 -13.02
C ASP A 130 16.41 -18.95 -11.54
N SER A 131 17.72 -18.84 -11.28
CA SER A 131 18.24 -18.62 -9.92
C SER A 131 17.68 -17.34 -9.28
N MET A 132 17.55 -16.26 -10.03
CA MET A 132 16.95 -15.01 -9.57
C MET A 132 15.46 -15.20 -9.28
N ARG A 133 14.72 -15.88 -10.17
CA ARG A 133 13.31 -16.24 -9.96
C ARG A 133 13.13 -17.01 -8.66
N ALA A 134 13.92 -18.06 -8.47
CA ALA A 134 13.87 -18.92 -7.28
C ALA A 134 14.12 -18.12 -5.98
N ARG A 135 15.08 -17.18 -5.98
CA ARG A 135 15.34 -16.28 -4.84
C ARG A 135 14.16 -15.34 -4.56
N ILE A 136 13.56 -14.77 -5.60
CA ILE A 136 12.39 -13.91 -5.46
C ILE A 136 11.24 -14.70 -4.86
N VAL A 137 10.92 -15.88 -5.39
CA VAL A 137 9.84 -16.74 -4.88
C VAL A 137 10.08 -17.12 -3.41
N SER A 138 11.33 -17.50 -3.06
CA SER A 138 11.66 -17.85 -1.67
C SER A 138 11.52 -16.64 -0.73
N ALA A 139 11.99 -15.45 -1.13
CA ALA A 139 11.83 -14.23 -0.34
C ALA A 139 10.35 -13.84 -0.13
N TRP A 140 9.53 -14.01 -1.16
CA TRP A 140 8.08 -13.78 -1.05
C TRP A 140 7.39 -14.76 -0.12
N ARG A 141 7.76 -16.05 -0.15
CA ARG A 141 7.23 -17.05 0.79
C ARG A 141 7.58 -16.68 2.23
N VAL A 142 8.84 -16.37 2.49
CA VAL A 142 9.29 -15.95 3.84
C VAL A 142 8.54 -14.71 4.30
N ALA A 143 8.37 -13.69 3.45
CA ALA A 143 7.62 -12.48 3.78
C ALA A 143 6.12 -12.75 4.04
N ALA A 144 5.52 -13.66 3.28
CA ALA A 144 4.13 -14.08 3.48
C ALA A 144 3.96 -14.83 4.80
N ASP A 145 4.85 -15.77 5.12
CA ASP A 145 4.84 -16.52 6.38
C ASP A 145 5.03 -15.60 7.59
N GLN A 146 5.98 -14.66 7.53
CA GLN A 146 6.19 -13.65 8.57
C GLN A 146 4.96 -12.75 8.77
N THR A 147 4.30 -12.36 7.67
CA THR A 147 3.08 -11.55 7.75
C THR A 147 1.95 -12.31 8.42
N GLU A 148 1.79 -13.59 8.12
CA GLU A 148 0.77 -14.45 8.72
C GLU A 148 1.07 -14.71 10.21
N GLU A 149 2.34 -14.96 10.57
CA GLU A 149 2.77 -15.11 11.96
C GLU A 149 2.52 -13.83 12.77
N LEU A 150 2.86 -12.66 12.23
CA LEU A 150 2.57 -11.37 12.85
C LEU A 150 1.06 -11.14 13.05
N ARG A 151 0.25 -11.47 12.06
CA ARG A 151 -1.22 -11.37 12.17
C ARG A 151 -1.76 -12.28 13.25
N ARG A 152 -1.27 -13.52 13.30
CA ARG A 152 -1.67 -14.50 14.31
C ARG A 152 -1.25 -14.04 15.70
N SER A 153 -0.01 -13.65 15.91
CA SER A 153 0.51 -13.15 17.19
C SER A 153 -0.27 -11.91 17.67
N ASN A 154 -0.55 -10.96 16.74
CA ASN A 154 -1.36 -9.79 17.08
C ASN A 154 -2.80 -10.17 17.48
N SER A 155 -3.41 -11.14 16.79
CA SER A 155 -4.74 -11.66 17.13
C SER A 155 -4.77 -12.36 18.50
N GLU A 156 -3.74 -13.15 18.81
CA GLU A 156 -3.60 -13.83 20.12
C GLU A 156 -3.40 -12.81 21.23
N LEU A 157 -2.57 -11.79 21.04
CA LEU A 157 -2.36 -10.71 22.00
C LEU A 157 -3.64 -9.91 22.29
N GLU A 158 -4.38 -9.58 21.24
CA GLU A 158 -5.66 -8.89 21.36
C GLU A 158 -6.71 -9.75 22.07
N GLN A 159 -6.74 -11.07 21.81
CA GLN A 159 -7.63 -12.00 22.50
C GLN A 159 -7.26 -12.12 23.98
N PHE A 160 -5.98 -12.20 24.29
CA PHE A 160 -5.49 -12.20 25.68
C PHE A 160 -5.91 -10.91 26.40
N ALA A 161 -5.72 -9.75 25.78
CA ALA A 161 -6.12 -8.47 26.35
C ALA A 161 -7.63 -8.41 26.63
N TYR A 162 -8.46 -8.96 25.72
CA TYR A 162 -9.91 -9.04 25.91
C TYR A 162 -10.30 -9.93 27.10
N VAL A 163 -9.80 -11.16 27.15
CA VAL A 163 -10.13 -12.12 28.22
C VAL A 163 -9.63 -11.60 29.57
N ALA A 164 -8.37 -11.18 29.64
CA ALA A 164 -7.79 -10.64 30.87
C ALA A 164 -8.57 -9.40 31.39
N SER A 165 -8.99 -8.53 30.47
CA SER A 165 -9.77 -7.35 30.83
C SER A 165 -11.14 -7.70 31.41
N HIS A 166 -11.84 -8.67 30.78
CA HIS A 166 -13.13 -9.16 31.29
C HIS A 166 -12.99 -9.74 32.70
N ASP A 167 -11.97 -10.59 32.90
CA ASP A 167 -11.77 -11.28 34.18
C ASP A 167 -11.28 -10.34 35.31
N LEU A 168 -10.69 -9.20 34.93
CA LEU A 168 -10.32 -8.12 35.88
C LEU A 168 -11.50 -7.21 36.18
N GLN A 169 -12.47 -7.02 35.33
CA GLN A 169 -13.62 -6.15 35.56
C GLN A 169 -14.51 -6.63 36.72
N GLU A 170 -14.78 -7.93 36.81
CA GLU A 170 -15.69 -8.48 37.80
C GLU A 170 -15.17 -8.30 39.24
N PRO A 171 -13.93 -8.72 39.60
CA PRO A 171 -13.40 -8.51 40.95
C PRO A 171 -13.28 -7.03 41.30
N LEU A 172 -12.89 -6.18 40.32
CA LEU A 172 -12.75 -4.76 40.52
C LEU A 172 -14.09 -4.06 40.82
N ARG A 173 -15.16 -4.47 40.10
CA ARG A 173 -16.51 -4.00 40.36
C ARG A 173 -16.95 -4.35 41.78
N LYS A 174 -16.62 -5.56 42.27
CA LYS A 174 -16.92 -5.99 43.63
C LYS A 174 -16.16 -5.13 44.66
N VAL A 175 -14.86 -4.87 44.43
CA VAL A 175 -14.05 -3.99 45.28
C VAL A 175 -14.66 -2.60 45.33
N ALA A 176 -14.94 -1.97 44.20
CA ALA A 176 -15.55 -0.64 44.16
C ALA A 176 -16.90 -0.59 44.89
N SER A 177 -17.77 -1.58 44.64
CA SER A 177 -19.11 -1.63 45.25
C SER A 177 -19.05 -1.80 46.76
N PHE A 178 -18.24 -2.73 47.29
CA PHE A 178 -18.12 -2.94 48.71
C PHE A 178 -17.45 -1.77 49.40
N THR A 179 -16.46 -1.14 48.79
CA THR A 179 -15.80 0.04 49.36
C THR A 179 -16.75 1.24 49.42
N GLN A 180 -17.56 1.46 48.38
CA GLN A 180 -18.62 2.48 48.36
C GLN A 180 -19.70 2.20 49.43
N MET A 181 -20.12 0.95 49.60
CA MET A 181 -21.08 0.58 50.62
C MET A 181 -20.51 0.84 52.07
N LEU A 182 -19.22 0.58 52.27
CA LEU A 182 -18.55 0.92 53.52
C LEU A 182 -18.59 2.43 53.79
N GLU A 183 -18.27 3.24 52.79
CA GLU A 183 -18.33 4.70 52.84
C GLU A 183 -19.74 5.20 53.19
N GLN A 184 -20.75 4.71 52.46
CA GLN A 184 -22.13 5.13 52.63
C GLN A 184 -22.73 4.69 53.97
N ARG A 185 -22.40 3.47 54.45
CA ARG A 185 -23.06 2.91 55.63
C ARG A 185 -22.37 3.23 56.95
N TYR A 186 -21.05 3.37 56.88
CA TYR A 186 -20.20 3.53 58.07
C TYR A 186 -19.39 4.81 58.09
N GLY A 187 -19.50 5.68 57.09
CA GLY A 187 -18.69 6.88 56.90
C GLY A 187 -18.71 7.81 58.10
N ASP A 188 -19.87 7.95 58.79
CA ASP A 188 -20.01 8.76 60.00
C ASP A 188 -19.38 8.14 61.25
N GLN A 189 -19.10 6.82 61.21
CA GLN A 189 -18.48 6.08 62.31
C GLN A 189 -16.96 5.93 62.14
N LEU A 190 -16.42 6.38 60.99
CA LEU A 190 -15.00 6.28 60.66
C LEU A 190 -14.27 7.57 60.92
N ASP A 191 -13.03 7.45 61.37
CA ASP A 191 -12.14 8.61 61.51
C ASP A 191 -11.75 9.18 60.13
N GLU A 192 -11.18 10.37 60.09
CA GLU A 192 -10.81 11.07 58.87
C GLU A 192 -9.84 10.26 58.00
N ARG A 193 -8.88 9.54 58.61
CA ARG A 193 -7.93 8.70 57.91
C ARG A 193 -8.60 7.49 57.25
N ALA A 194 -9.52 6.85 57.93
CA ALA A 194 -10.27 5.72 57.36
C ALA A 194 -11.13 6.17 56.16
N ARG A 195 -11.80 7.33 56.26
CA ARG A 195 -12.52 7.93 55.11
C ARG A 195 -11.61 8.21 53.95
N GLN A 196 -10.44 8.77 54.21
CA GLN A 196 -9.44 9.04 53.17
C GLN A 196 -8.96 7.75 52.47
N TYR A 197 -8.70 6.68 53.23
CA TYR A 197 -8.30 5.39 52.69
C TYR A 197 -9.41 4.76 51.80
N ILE A 198 -10.65 4.85 52.25
CA ILE A 198 -11.81 4.41 51.47
C ILE A 198 -11.92 5.20 50.16
N HIS A 199 -11.82 6.52 50.25
CA HIS A 199 -11.84 7.39 49.06
C HIS A 199 -10.75 7.01 48.06
N TYR A 200 -9.50 6.80 48.51
CA TYR A 200 -8.41 6.35 47.63
C TYR A 200 -8.68 4.98 47.01
N ALA A 201 -9.27 4.05 47.73
CA ALA A 201 -9.61 2.73 47.27
C ALA A 201 -10.72 2.79 46.21
N VAL A 202 -11.78 3.57 46.41
CA VAL A 202 -12.87 3.80 45.48
C VAL A 202 -12.35 4.46 44.19
N ASP A 203 -11.55 5.51 44.33
CA ASP A 203 -10.98 6.23 43.23
C ASP A 203 -10.01 5.34 42.40
N GLY A 204 -9.19 4.55 43.10
CA GLY A 204 -8.32 3.55 42.48
C GLY A 204 -9.09 2.50 41.68
N ALA A 205 -10.18 1.97 42.27
CA ALA A 205 -11.02 0.98 41.61
C ALA A 205 -11.75 1.54 40.36
N LYS A 206 -12.32 2.74 40.48
CA LYS A 206 -12.94 3.45 39.35
C LYS A 206 -11.96 3.67 38.19
N ARG A 207 -10.74 4.10 38.50
CA ARG A 207 -9.67 4.30 37.50
C ARG A 207 -9.30 3.00 36.77
N MET A 208 -9.10 1.91 37.52
CA MET A 208 -8.80 0.62 36.89
C MET A 208 -9.93 0.18 35.98
N GLN A 209 -11.18 0.44 36.34
CA GLN A 209 -12.33 0.13 35.51
C GLN A 209 -12.35 0.93 34.21
N LEU A 210 -12.01 2.22 34.24
CA LEU A 210 -11.86 3.05 33.04
C LEU A 210 -10.73 2.54 32.14
N LEU A 211 -9.57 2.23 32.73
CA LEU A 211 -8.43 1.68 31.97
C LEU A 211 -8.78 0.37 31.26
N ILE A 212 -9.50 -0.52 31.94
CA ILE A 212 -9.92 -1.80 31.38
C ILE A 212 -10.95 -1.59 30.26
N ASN A 213 -11.91 -0.67 30.44
CA ASN A 213 -12.89 -0.35 29.40
C ASN A 213 -12.21 0.21 28.16
N ASP A 214 -11.32 1.19 28.32
CA ASP A 214 -10.58 1.79 27.22
C ASP A 214 -9.71 0.76 26.49
N LEU A 215 -9.09 -0.17 27.21
CA LEU A 215 -8.29 -1.25 26.63
C LEU A 215 -9.17 -2.25 25.85
N LEU A 216 -10.37 -2.55 26.37
CA LEU A 216 -11.35 -3.36 25.65
C LEU A 216 -11.81 -2.68 24.36
N ASP A 217 -12.13 -1.40 24.41
CA ASP A 217 -12.55 -0.63 23.25
C ASP A 217 -11.42 -0.57 22.20
N PHE A 218 -10.18 -0.34 22.65
CA PHE A 218 -9.01 -0.42 21.80
C PHE A 218 -8.85 -1.81 21.12
N SER A 219 -9.04 -2.89 21.87
CA SER A 219 -8.95 -4.26 21.38
C SER A 219 -10.07 -4.61 20.37
N ARG A 220 -11.26 -4.00 20.53
CA ARG A 220 -12.43 -4.27 19.69
C ARG A 220 -12.38 -3.62 18.30
N VAL A 221 -11.59 -2.54 18.12
CA VAL A 221 -11.43 -1.91 16.80
C VAL A 221 -10.86 -2.92 15.82
N GLY A 222 -11.59 -3.18 14.73
CA GLY A 222 -11.23 -4.15 13.69
C GLY A 222 -11.80 -5.56 13.89
N ARG A 223 -12.34 -5.91 15.07
CA ARG A 223 -12.98 -7.22 15.35
C ARG A 223 -14.50 -7.19 15.29
N VAL A 224 -15.09 -6.10 15.75
CA VAL A 224 -16.56 -5.99 15.78
C VAL A 224 -17.06 -5.84 14.35
N THR A 225 -17.79 -6.81 13.92
CA THR A 225 -18.45 -7.00 12.65
C THR A 225 -19.56 -5.97 12.41
N GLY A 226 -19.16 -4.71 12.26
CA GLY A 226 -19.97 -3.76 11.54
C GLY A 226 -19.29 -3.57 10.20
N ALA A 227 -19.89 -4.02 9.11
CA ALA A 227 -19.38 -3.74 7.79
C ALA A 227 -19.17 -2.23 7.67
N LYS A 228 -18.02 -1.83 7.11
CA LYS A 228 -17.82 -0.44 6.69
C LYS A 228 -18.92 -0.15 5.66
N ALA A 229 -19.77 0.78 5.95
CA ALA A 229 -20.88 1.19 5.09
C ALA A 229 -20.75 2.70 4.82
N GLU A 230 -21.46 3.17 3.84
CA GLU A 230 -21.66 4.60 3.69
C GLU A 230 -22.31 5.17 4.93
N THR A 231 -21.65 6.09 5.58
CA THR A 231 -22.00 6.65 6.87
C THR A 231 -21.98 8.17 6.81
N GLU A 232 -23.02 8.80 7.30
CA GLU A 232 -23.05 10.24 7.47
C GLU A 232 -22.19 10.64 8.68
N SER A 233 -21.03 11.26 8.42
CA SER A 233 -20.13 11.67 9.50
C SER A 233 -20.74 12.75 10.42
N GLY A 234 -21.68 13.56 9.89
CA GLY A 234 -22.49 14.48 10.68
C GLY A 234 -23.31 13.81 11.77
N THR A 235 -23.99 12.70 11.43
CA THR A 235 -24.76 11.89 12.44
C THR A 235 -23.85 11.29 13.50
N ALA A 236 -22.61 10.90 13.15
CA ALA A 236 -21.65 10.40 14.12
C ALA A 236 -21.21 11.50 15.10
N LEU A 237 -20.98 12.71 14.59
CA LEU A 237 -20.67 13.87 15.41
C LEU A 237 -21.85 14.28 16.31
N ASP A 238 -23.09 14.30 15.79
CA ASP A 238 -24.27 14.64 16.59
C ASP A 238 -24.43 13.71 17.81
N ARG A 239 -24.25 12.42 17.62
CA ARG A 239 -24.24 11.42 18.73
C ARG A 239 -23.11 11.66 19.72
N ALA A 240 -21.90 12.01 19.24
CA ALA A 240 -20.81 12.33 20.14
C ALA A 240 -21.11 13.57 20.98
N LEU A 241 -21.73 14.60 20.40
CA LEU A 241 -22.16 15.80 21.12
C LEU A 241 -23.29 15.51 22.15
N GLU A 242 -24.22 14.62 21.81
CA GLU A 242 -25.23 14.15 22.75
C GLU A 242 -24.59 13.48 23.98
N HIS A 243 -23.61 12.60 23.76
CA HIS A 243 -22.89 11.93 24.85
C HIS A 243 -22.07 12.91 25.71
N LEU A 244 -21.61 14.02 25.15
CA LEU A 244 -20.80 15.03 25.81
C LEU A 244 -21.61 16.22 26.33
N SER A 245 -22.94 16.22 26.19
CA SER A 245 -23.80 17.38 26.48
C SER A 245 -23.58 17.95 27.88
N ALA A 246 -23.59 17.11 28.91
CA ALA A 246 -23.33 17.53 30.28
C ALA A 246 -21.94 18.17 30.44
N THR A 247 -20.90 17.57 29.84
CA THR A 247 -19.53 18.12 29.92
C THR A 247 -19.42 19.46 29.19
N ILE A 248 -20.08 19.61 28.06
CA ILE A 248 -20.12 20.86 27.28
C ILE A 248 -20.83 21.96 28.07
N GLU A 249 -21.97 21.65 28.70
CA GLU A 249 -22.72 22.59 29.55
C GLU A 249 -21.91 23.00 30.79
N ASP A 250 -21.33 22.04 31.51
CA ASP A 250 -20.55 22.30 32.74
C ASP A 250 -19.30 23.15 32.49
N THR A 251 -18.70 23.03 31.30
CA THR A 251 -17.47 23.76 30.93
C THR A 251 -17.71 25.02 30.13
N GLY A 252 -18.95 25.26 29.67
CA GLY A 252 -19.28 26.36 28.76
C GLY A 252 -18.61 26.23 27.39
N ALA A 253 -18.28 25.00 26.97
CA ALA A 253 -17.60 24.76 25.71
C ALA A 253 -18.51 25.07 24.51
N THR A 254 -17.91 25.59 23.44
CA THR A 254 -18.58 25.86 22.17
C THR A 254 -18.01 24.92 21.11
N VAL A 255 -18.84 24.11 20.49
CA VAL A 255 -18.44 23.22 19.38
C VAL A 255 -19.09 23.69 18.11
N THR A 256 -18.28 23.98 17.07
CA THR A 256 -18.73 24.37 15.73
C THR A 256 -18.27 23.34 14.70
N ARG A 257 -18.95 23.29 13.57
CA ARG A 257 -18.57 22.38 12.49
C ARG A 257 -18.86 22.93 11.10
N ASP A 258 -18.12 22.43 10.12
CA ASP A 258 -18.45 22.55 8.71
C ASP A 258 -19.58 21.58 8.31
N GLU A 259 -20.06 21.64 7.07
CA GLU A 259 -20.93 20.62 6.50
C GLU A 259 -20.14 19.32 6.27
N LEU A 260 -20.44 18.28 7.06
CA LEU A 260 -19.68 17.04 7.06
C LEU A 260 -20.17 16.06 5.98
N PRO A 261 -19.26 15.42 5.23
CA PRO A 261 -19.58 14.56 4.11
C PRO A 261 -19.98 13.12 4.55
N ARG A 262 -20.47 12.34 3.58
CA ARG A 262 -20.55 10.90 3.69
C ARG A 262 -19.17 10.26 3.52
N VAL A 263 -18.87 9.28 4.33
CA VAL A 263 -17.61 8.52 4.33
C VAL A 263 -17.88 7.02 4.38
N VAL A 264 -16.92 6.21 3.95
CA VAL A 264 -16.99 4.77 4.14
C VAL A 264 -16.48 4.43 5.54
N GLY A 265 -17.37 4.05 6.45
CA GLY A 265 -16.98 3.81 7.83
C GLY A 265 -18.00 3.04 8.67
N ASN A 266 -17.66 2.86 9.95
CA ASN A 266 -18.52 2.32 10.98
C ASN A 266 -19.02 3.46 11.87
N GLN A 267 -20.32 3.67 11.92
CA GLN A 267 -20.98 4.77 12.64
C GLN A 267 -20.55 4.86 14.11
N MET A 268 -20.51 3.73 14.81
CA MET A 268 -20.18 3.69 16.24
C MET A 268 -18.70 4.09 16.48
N GLN A 269 -17.79 3.61 15.63
CA GLN A 269 -16.37 3.94 15.75
C GLN A 269 -16.09 5.41 15.39
N LEU A 270 -16.80 5.96 14.41
CA LEU A 270 -16.70 7.38 14.08
C LEU A 270 -17.26 8.25 15.21
N THR A 271 -18.37 7.86 15.85
CA THR A 271 -18.89 8.53 17.04
C THR A 271 -17.83 8.56 18.15
N GLN A 272 -17.18 7.42 18.43
CA GLN A 272 -16.13 7.31 19.44
C GLN A 272 -14.88 8.15 19.10
N LEU A 273 -14.51 8.23 17.81
CA LEU A 273 -13.43 9.10 17.33
C LEU A 273 -13.73 10.58 17.66
N PHE A 274 -14.91 11.06 17.26
CA PHE A 274 -15.31 12.46 17.56
C PHE A 274 -15.40 12.69 19.05
N GLN A 275 -16.01 11.78 19.81
CA GLN A 275 -16.13 11.90 21.26
C GLN A 275 -14.76 12.04 21.93
N ASN A 276 -13.79 11.17 21.61
CA ASN A 276 -12.46 11.24 22.21
C ASN A 276 -11.70 12.53 21.86
N LEU A 277 -11.81 13.00 20.59
CA LEU A 277 -11.14 14.23 20.17
C LEU A 277 -11.73 15.45 20.86
N ILE A 278 -13.07 15.56 20.90
CA ILE A 278 -13.78 16.69 21.54
C ILE A 278 -13.57 16.67 23.06
N GLU A 279 -13.65 15.50 23.69
CA GLU A 279 -13.38 15.36 25.13
C GLU A 279 -11.95 15.82 25.49
N ASN A 280 -10.97 15.46 24.66
CA ASN A 280 -9.60 15.95 24.86
C ASN A 280 -9.50 17.47 24.68
N ALA A 281 -10.13 18.05 23.67
CA ALA A 281 -10.16 19.50 23.44
C ALA A 281 -10.76 20.26 24.63
N VAL A 282 -11.89 19.78 25.16
CA VAL A 282 -12.55 20.38 26.34
C VAL A 282 -11.72 20.19 27.61
N LYS A 283 -11.08 19.05 27.78
CA LYS A 283 -10.29 18.69 28.95
C LYS A 283 -9.00 19.48 29.04
N PHE A 284 -8.25 19.64 27.94
CA PHE A 284 -6.97 20.33 27.90
C PHE A 284 -7.11 21.82 27.61
N ARG A 285 -8.22 22.42 28.07
CA ARG A 285 -8.48 23.84 27.94
C ARG A 285 -7.45 24.70 28.65
N ALA A 286 -7.25 25.91 28.16
CA ALA A 286 -6.57 27.00 28.83
C ALA A 286 -7.56 27.74 29.77
N ASP A 287 -7.27 28.97 30.16
CA ASP A 287 -8.13 29.78 31.02
C ASP A 287 -9.46 30.19 30.38
N ASP A 288 -9.49 30.34 29.07
CA ASP A 288 -10.68 30.69 28.30
C ASP A 288 -11.65 29.49 28.15
N PRO A 289 -12.96 29.76 27.94
CA PRO A 289 -13.92 28.71 27.61
C PRO A 289 -13.49 27.90 26.37
N PRO A 290 -13.62 26.57 26.40
CA PRO A 290 -13.20 25.73 25.30
C PRO A 290 -13.96 26.04 24.01
N ARG A 291 -13.23 26.24 22.95
CA ARG A 291 -13.77 26.37 21.59
C ARG A 291 -13.20 25.24 20.75
N VAL A 292 -14.06 24.45 20.13
CA VAL A 292 -13.70 23.32 19.28
C VAL A 292 -14.33 23.50 17.93
N HIS A 293 -13.55 23.36 16.86
CA HIS A 293 -14.05 23.41 15.51
C HIS A 293 -13.73 22.11 14.76
N ILE A 294 -14.75 21.48 14.17
CA ILE A 294 -14.61 20.31 13.30
C ILE A 294 -14.69 20.78 11.85
N GLY A 295 -13.53 20.85 11.21
CA GLY A 295 -13.39 21.22 9.83
C GLY A 295 -13.29 20.02 8.91
N VAL A 296 -13.57 20.20 7.60
CA VAL A 296 -13.39 19.19 6.58
C VAL A 296 -13.01 19.80 5.24
N ARG A 297 -12.12 19.14 4.51
CA ARG A 297 -11.78 19.49 3.13
C ARG A 297 -11.64 18.25 2.25
N ARG A 298 -11.93 18.40 0.97
CA ARG A 298 -11.72 17.34 0.01
C ARG A 298 -10.23 17.25 -0.36
N ASP A 299 -9.67 16.04 -0.34
CA ASP A 299 -8.30 15.73 -0.76
C ASP A 299 -8.31 14.49 -1.69
N GLY A 300 -8.45 14.73 -2.98
CA GLY A 300 -8.56 13.70 -4.00
C GLY A 300 -9.75 12.75 -3.78
N ASP A 301 -9.47 11.47 -3.57
CA ASP A 301 -10.44 10.40 -3.28
C ASP A 301 -10.77 10.27 -1.79
N ARG A 302 -10.25 11.17 -0.95
CA ARG A 302 -10.41 11.18 0.50
C ARG A 302 -10.99 12.49 1.00
N TRP A 303 -11.47 12.45 2.24
CA TRP A 303 -11.80 13.62 3.03
C TRP A 303 -10.77 13.78 4.13
N GLU A 304 -10.19 14.96 4.25
CA GLU A 304 -9.38 15.36 5.39
C GLU A 304 -10.25 16.13 6.37
N PHE A 305 -10.35 15.61 7.58
CA PHE A 305 -11.02 16.23 8.70
C PHE A 305 -10.00 16.92 9.62
N SER A 306 -10.46 17.90 10.37
CA SER A 306 -9.68 18.52 11.43
C SER A 306 -10.53 18.72 12.68
N CYS A 307 -9.88 18.61 13.85
CA CYS A 307 -10.43 19.01 15.14
C CYS A 307 -9.45 20.01 15.73
N SER A 308 -9.84 21.28 15.76
CA SER A 308 -9.03 22.39 16.27
C SER A 308 -9.60 22.90 17.58
N ASP A 309 -8.74 23.14 18.56
CA ASP A 309 -9.11 23.67 19.88
C ASP A 309 -8.28 24.92 20.23
N ASN A 310 -8.74 25.68 21.24
CA ASN A 310 -8.04 26.82 21.83
C ASN A 310 -7.37 26.46 23.18
N GLY A 311 -7.03 25.18 23.39
CA GLY A 311 -6.46 24.71 24.65
C GLY A 311 -4.95 25.02 24.81
N ILE A 312 -4.31 24.27 25.69
CA ILE A 312 -2.87 24.45 26.03
C ILE A 312 -1.91 24.03 24.92
N GLY A 313 -2.41 23.38 23.84
CA GLY A 313 -1.60 22.87 22.76
C GLY A 313 -0.74 21.66 23.09
N VAL A 314 0.04 21.22 22.11
CA VAL A 314 0.99 20.09 22.24
C VAL A 314 2.32 20.49 21.62
N GLU A 315 3.42 20.38 22.39
CA GLU A 315 4.74 20.65 21.84
C GLU A 315 5.10 19.66 20.72
N PRO A 316 5.67 20.11 19.57
CA PRO A 316 5.97 19.28 18.40
C PRO A 316 6.81 18.02 18.73
N LYS A 317 7.70 18.10 19.71
CA LYS A 317 8.53 16.94 20.13
C LYS A 317 7.72 15.77 20.69
N TYR A 318 6.45 15.97 21.04
CA TYR A 318 5.55 14.94 21.56
C TYR A 318 4.54 14.45 20.52
N ALA A 319 4.50 15.00 19.31
CA ALA A 319 3.51 14.71 18.28
C ALA A 319 3.32 13.22 18.00
N ASP A 320 4.40 12.44 17.97
CA ASP A 320 4.31 10.99 17.78
C ASP A 320 3.96 10.23 19.06
N ARG A 321 4.40 10.78 20.20
CA ARG A 321 4.27 10.08 21.49
C ARG A 321 2.85 10.09 22.06
N ILE A 322 2.07 11.13 21.77
CA ILE A 322 0.68 11.27 22.26
C ILE A 322 -0.26 10.17 21.77
N PHE A 323 0.12 9.46 20.68
CA PHE A 323 -0.64 8.35 20.12
C PHE A 323 -0.21 6.98 20.65
N LEU A 324 0.79 6.92 21.54
CA LEU A 324 1.19 5.66 22.18
C LEU A 324 0.24 5.33 23.33
N ILE A 325 -0.07 4.05 23.51
CA ILE A 325 -0.94 3.56 24.59
C ILE A 325 -0.31 3.88 25.93
N PHE A 326 -1.12 4.36 26.90
CA PHE A 326 -0.72 4.77 28.24
C PHE A 326 0.21 6.00 28.29
N GLN A 327 0.47 6.66 27.17
CA GLN A 327 1.30 7.86 27.16
C GLN A 327 0.49 9.08 27.62
N ARG A 328 1.10 9.88 28.49
CA ARG A 328 0.53 11.12 29.03
C ARG A 328 1.61 12.18 29.07
N LEU A 329 1.25 13.43 28.79
CA LEU A 329 2.16 14.58 28.86
C LEU A 329 2.06 15.33 30.20
N HIS A 330 0.90 15.26 30.87
CA HIS A 330 0.63 15.97 32.10
C HIS A 330 0.34 15.03 33.25
N PRO A 331 0.67 15.41 34.51
CA PRO A 331 0.33 14.67 35.73
C PRO A 331 -1.18 14.43 35.87
N ARG A 332 -1.54 13.37 36.56
CA ARG A 332 -2.95 12.97 36.73
C ARG A 332 -3.78 13.95 37.52
N ASP A 333 -3.14 14.62 38.47
CA ASP A 333 -3.80 15.56 39.39
C ASP A 333 -4.24 16.85 38.67
N VAL A 334 -3.64 17.14 37.52
CA VAL A 334 -3.98 18.30 36.66
C VAL A 334 -5.03 17.94 35.63
N TYR A 335 -4.82 16.85 34.90
CA TYR A 335 -5.74 16.41 33.81
C TYR A 335 -6.05 14.91 33.99
N PRO A 336 -7.27 14.51 34.34
CA PRO A 336 -7.64 13.10 34.51
C PRO A 336 -7.63 12.36 33.13
N GLY A 337 -7.43 11.03 33.15
CA GLY A 337 -7.54 10.20 31.97
C GLY A 337 -6.57 9.01 31.94
N THR A 338 -6.78 8.09 31.02
CA THR A 338 -6.10 6.80 30.89
C THR A 338 -4.86 6.83 29.99
N GLY A 339 -4.81 7.76 29.05
CA GLY A 339 -3.78 7.82 27.99
C GLY A 339 -4.01 6.81 26.85
N ILE A 340 -5.25 6.32 26.68
CA ILE A 340 -5.62 5.40 25.60
C ILE A 340 -6.41 6.11 24.48
N GLY A 341 -7.14 7.17 24.81
CA GLY A 341 -8.09 7.81 23.88
C GLY A 341 -7.51 8.20 22.53
N LEU A 342 -6.34 8.88 22.47
CA LEU A 342 -5.69 9.24 21.20
C LEU A 342 -5.13 8.02 20.46
N ALA A 343 -4.63 7.01 21.15
CA ALA A 343 -4.22 5.74 20.55
C ALA A 343 -5.42 5.02 19.92
N LEU A 344 -6.58 5.07 20.56
CA LEU A 344 -7.84 4.55 20.04
C LEU A 344 -8.28 5.32 18.79
N CYS A 345 -8.19 6.65 18.79
CA CYS A 345 -8.47 7.49 17.63
C CYS A 345 -7.61 7.07 16.42
N ARG A 346 -6.30 6.92 16.63
CA ARG A 346 -5.37 6.46 15.57
C ARG A 346 -5.78 5.08 15.04
N LYS A 347 -6.05 4.12 15.92
CA LYS A 347 -6.48 2.77 15.53
C LYS A 347 -7.79 2.77 14.74
N ILE A 348 -8.78 3.60 15.13
CA ILE A 348 -10.04 3.75 14.41
C ILE A 348 -9.77 4.29 13.00
N VAL A 349 -8.98 5.35 12.87
CA VAL A 349 -8.68 5.97 11.58
C VAL A 349 -7.90 5.01 10.67
N GLU A 350 -6.87 4.33 11.18
CA GLU A 350 -6.11 3.31 10.45
C GLU A 350 -6.99 2.13 10.02
N TYR A 351 -7.90 1.67 10.88
CA TYR A 351 -8.88 0.65 10.51
C TYR A 351 -9.75 1.09 9.33
N HIS A 352 -10.09 2.37 9.22
CA HIS A 352 -10.84 2.93 8.10
C HIS A 352 -9.95 3.24 6.87
N GLY A 353 -8.65 2.95 6.93
CA GLY A 353 -7.70 3.16 5.84
C GLY A 353 -7.20 4.59 5.72
N GLY A 354 -7.35 5.38 6.79
CA GLY A 354 -6.85 6.75 6.92
C GLY A 354 -5.57 6.86 7.72
N THR A 355 -5.17 8.10 7.98
CA THR A 355 -4.03 8.47 8.85
C THR A 355 -4.48 9.58 9.77
N LEU A 356 -4.04 9.54 11.05
CA LEU A 356 -4.29 10.58 12.05
C LEU A 356 -2.94 11.19 12.48
N TRP A 357 -2.87 12.51 12.51
CA TRP A 357 -1.67 13.24 12.96
C TRP A 357 -2.03 14.53 13.69
N LEU A 358 -1.06 15.09 14.40
CA LEU A 358 -1.10 16.43 14.96
C LEU A 358 -0.54 17.43 13.93
N ASP A 359 -1.23 18.51 13.66
CA ASP A 359 -0.73 19.57 12.79
C ASP A 359 0.44 20.31 13.47
N GLY A 360 1.59 20.35 12.78
CA GLY A 360 2.82 20.89 13.35
C GLY A 360 2.87 22.42 13.50
N ASP A 361 1.97 23.12 12.83
CA ASP A 361 1.97 24.59 12.81
C ASP A 361 1.35 25.22 14.05
N GLY A 362 0.90 24.41 15.03
CA GLY A 362 0.50 24.85 16.37
C GLY A 362 -0.64 25.91 16.41
N ALA A 363 -1.26 26.17 15.30
CA ALA A 363 -2.31 27.15 15.17
C ALA A 363 -3.65 26.50 15.55
N GLY A 364 -3.93 26.48 16.84
CA GLY A 364 -5.31 26.62 17.28
C GLY A 364 -5.87 27.93 16.68
N ASP A 365 -7.17 28.05 16.67
CA ASP A 365 -7.96 29.13 16.08
C ASP A 365 -7.38 30.54 16.34
N GLY A 366 -6.43 30.98 15.52
CA GLY A 366 -6.02 32.37 15.31
C GLY A 366 -5.04 33.02 16.28
N ASP A 367 -4.89 32.60 17.54
CA ASP A 367 -4.04 33.27 18.55
C ASP A 367 -2.78 32.46 18.96
N GLY A 368 -2.44 31.41 18.24
CA GLY A 368 -1.18 30.65 18.46
C GLY A 368 -1.21 29.69 19.67
N HIS A 369 -2.35 29.50 20.32
CA HIS A 369 -2.55 28.54 21.39
C HIS A 369 -3.62 27.52 20.98
N GLY A 370 -3.39 26.22 21.29
CA GLY A 370 -4.30 25.14 20.98
C GLY A 370 -3.65 24.01 20.20
N ALA A 371 -4.44 22.98 19.88
CA ALA A 371 -3.99 21.85 19.06
C ALA A 371 -4.96 21.64 17.88
N THR A 372 -4.42 21.16 16.76
CA THR A 372 -5.21 20.73 15.63
C THR A 372 -4.85 19.30 15.27
N PHE A 373 -5.81 18.39 15.50
CA PHE A 373 -5.71 17.01 15.05
C PHE A 373 -6.32 16.88 13.65
N ARG A 374 -5.59 16.28 12.72
CA ARG A 374 -6.07 16.02 11.35
C ARG A 374 -6.12 14.52 11.08
N TRP A 375 -7.13 14.11 10.33
CA TRP A 375 -7.23 12.72 9.88
C TRP A 375 -7.88 12.61 8.51
N THR A 376 -7.58 11.52 7.80
CA THR A 376 -8.19 11.24 6.50
C THR A 376 -9.14 10.04 6.59
N LEU A 377 -10.23 10.09 5.82
CA LEU A 377 -11.15 8.97 5.61
C LEU A 377 -11.43 8.81 4.10
N PRO A 378 -11.64 7.58 3.61
CA PRO A 378 -12.08 7.34 2.24
C PRO A 378 -13.45 8.01 1.99
N ALA A 379 -13.61 8.67 0.87
CA ALA A 379 -14.90 9.18 0.45
C ALA A 379 -15.85 8.02 0.14
N ALA A 380 -17.15 8.17 0.46
CA ALA A 380 -18.18 7.35 -0.15
C ALA A 380 -18.12 7.61 -1.67
N GLY A 381 -18.24 6.54 -2.48
CA GLY A 381 -18.19 6.68 -3.93
C GLY A 381 -19.27 7.66 -4.39
N ASP A 382 -18.89 8.66 -5.19
CA ASP A 382 -19.86 9.42 -5.94
C ASP A 382 -20.60 8.42 -6.86
N GLU A 383 -21.86 8.11 -6.54
CA GLU A 383 -22.75 7.49 -7.53
C GLU A 383 -22.84 8.44 -8.73
N ARG A 384 -22.04 8.12 -9.78
CA ARG A 384 -22.20 8.73 -11.09
C ARG A 384 -23.21 7.93 -11.91
#